data_d062a13ab932e586e9b47d912c783126
#
_entry.id   d062a13ab932e586e9b47d912c783126
#
_cell.length_a   1.000
_cell.length_b   1.000
_cell.length_c   1.000
_cell.angle_alpha   90.00
_cell.angle_beta   90.00
_cell.angle_gamma   90.00
#
_symmetry.space_group_name_H-M   'P 1'
#
loop_
_entity.id
_entity.type
_entity.pdbx_description
1 polymer ?
#
loop_
_entity_poly.entity_id
_entity_poly.type
_entity_poly.pdbx_seq_one_letter_code
_entity_poly.pdbx_strand_id
1 'polypeptide(L)'
;MIKEYQDEKNKLSTYIPWIAMIDEGVILNKNGTFQKTLKFRGYDLDSATIYELQNSNGRLNNVLTRLEGNWTMHIEARRVHSKEYESTEIENFALKLIDDERKNKFQSGTYFESEYYLTLTYLTSVDTEKKLKNFFIEEEKTAENIDKSLENFKKEFKEIKGLFKDLFLEVQELSKEETYEYLHSCVSIKNHKIIVPEVPMYISNYLCDSDMVGGLKPKLGNKHMRCISLQGFPNFTVPCMFDELNRLGFEYRWVTRFMFLSKQEALSKLEKKWKATFSGRISMLKRVMMELTGDKEPTKIDEDALEKADEINTQLNLTRADILAQGFYCCAIVVYGDTSEEVDDRALEIEKTINKLGFITINETVNCVETFLGAIPGNIYNNVRTPILNTVSLCHLLPTSSVWAGDKWNKELNMPPLVYTQTKGSTAFRFNLHVGDIAHTCIIGPTGAGKSTALGLINAQYKKYPNSQVFIFDKGGSARILTYAVGGTFFDLGVDNLTFQPLRGIGILKDNLEEEERKMKSSKEKNGGIFSELDKQKILNKEKERAYRELEWANEWVLEIFIQENIELNQVQKTKIWQALELLATSEEKFRTISNLRTS
;
A
#
# COMPACT_ATOMS: atom_id res chain seq x y z
N MET A 1 -33.28 -20.65 -26.17
CA MET A 1 -32.61 -19.34 -25.95
C MET A 1 -31.26 -19.46 -25.22
N ILE A 2 -31.11 -20.27 -24.17
CA ILE A 2 -29.82 -20.41 -23.45
C ILE A 2 -28.78 -21.26 -24.23
N LYS A 3 -29.17 -22.22 -25.05
CA LYS A 3 -28.26 -23.04 -25.88
C LYS A 3 -27.58 -22.27 -27.01
N GLU A 4 -28.26 -21.27 -27.59
CA GLU A 4 -27.70 -20.46 -28.70
C GLU A 4 -26.57 -19.52 -28.25
N TYR A 5 -26.54 -19.12 -26.97
CA TYR A 5 -25.44 -18.33 -26.40
C TYR A 5 -24.19 -19.14 -26.02
N GLN A 6 -24.26 -20.47 -26.00
CA GLN A 6 -23.14 -21.35 -25.65
C GLN A 6 -22.21 -21.73 -26.83
N ASP A 7 -22.60 -21.47 -28.05
CA ASP A 7 -21.90 -21.99 -29.24
C ASP A 7 -20.84 -21.07 -29.86
N GLU A 8 -20.60 -19.89 -29.30
CA GLU A 8 -19.46 -19.07 -29.74
C GLU A 8 -18.17 -19.46 -29.00
N LYS A 9 -17.57 -20.56 -29.42
CA LYS A 9 -16.36 -21.20 -28.83
C LYS A 9 -15.09 -20.34 -28.85
N ASN A 10 -15.13 -19.11 -29.36
CA ASN A 10 -13.94 -18.29 -29.59
C ASN A 10 -13.93 -16.95 -28.83
N LYS A 11 -14.88 -16.69 -27.93
CA LYS A 11 -14.89 -15.47 -27.13
C LYS A 11 -14.12 -15.64 -25.83
N LEU A 12 -13.35 -14.63 -25.41
CA LEU A 12 -12.63 -14.62 -24.14
C LEU A 12 -13.55 -14.96 -22.96
N SER A 13 -14.78 -14.43 -22.94
CA SER A 13 -15.79 -14.67 -21.90
C SER A 13 -16.09 -16.16 -21.66
N THR A 14 -15.90 -17.03 -22.67
CA THR A 14 -16.09 -18.47 -22.52
C THR A 14 -15.08 -19.11 -21.57
N TYR A 15 -13.86 -18.58 -21.57
CA TYR A 15 -12.73 -19.11 -20.77
C TYR A 15 -12.66 -18.48 -19.36
N ILE A 16 -13.36 -17.36 -19.14
CA ILE A 16 -13.37 -16.68 -17.85
C ILE A 16 -14.29 -17.43 -16.88
N PRO A 17 -13.85 -17.67 -15.62
CA PRO A 17 -14.57 -18.54 -14.69
C PRO A 17 -15.86 -17.93 -14.12
N TRP A 18 -16.04 -16.62 -14.13
CA TRP A 18 -17.08 -15.90 -13.38
C TRP A 18 -18.47 -16.05 -14.00
N ILE A 19 -19.46 -16.40 -13.17
CA ILE A 19 -20.88 -16.40 -13.55
C ILE A 19 -21.57 -15.11 -13.06
N ALA A 20 -21.71 -14.98 -11.74
CA ALA A 20 -22.51 -13.95 -11.12
C ALA A 20 -21.95 -13.54 -9.74
N MET A 21 -22.26 -12.32 -9.33
CA MET A 21 -22.09 -11.89 -7.95
C MET A 21 -23.35 -12.32 -7.18
N ILE A 22 -23.20 -13.20 -6.21
CA ILE A 22 -24.31 -13.78 -5.43
C ILE A 22 -24.48 -13.12 -4.06
N ASP A 23 -23.46 -12.41 -3.60
CA ASP A 23 -23.47 -11.59 -2.40
C ASP A 23 -22.43 -10.47 -2.54
N GLU A 24 -22.33 -9.57 -1.57
CA GLU A 24 -21.39 -8.44 -1.59
C GLU A 24 -19.93 -8.90 -1.77
N GLY A 25 -19.39 -8.66 -2.97
CA GLY A 25 -18.05 -9.08 -3.36
C GLY A 25 -17.84 -10.60 -3.52
N VAL A 26 -18.87 -11.42 -3.37
CA VAL A 26 -18.80 -12.88 -3.55
C VAL A 26 -19.22 -13.28 -4.95
N ILE A 27 -18.29 -13.88 -5.68
CA ILE A 27 -18.51 -14.34 -7.06
C ILE A 27 -18.68 -15.86 -7.07
N LEU A 28 -19.73 -16.32 -7.76
CA LEU A 28 -19.94 -17.71 -8.15
C LEU A 28 -19.24 -17.97 -9.48
N ASN A 29 -18.43 -19.00 -9.54
CA ASN A 29 -17.72 -19.45 -10.73
C ASN A 29 -18.48 -20.56 -11.48
N LYS A 30 -18.17 -20.73 -12.79
CA LYS A 30 -18.78 -21.74 -13.69
C LYS A 30 -18.60 -23.19 -13.20
N ASN A 31 -17.61 -23.43 -12.39
CA ASN A 31 -17.33 -24.73 -11.76
C ASN A 31 -17.96 -24.89 -10.38
N GLY A 32 -18.78 -23.94 -9.94
CA GLY A 32 -19.44 -23.99 -8.64
C GLY A 32 -18.59 -23.56 -7.46
N THR A 33 -17.39 -23.05 -7.67
CA THR A 33 -16.56 -22.49 -6.61
C THR A 33 -17.00 -21.07 -6.28
N PHE A 34 -16.80 -20.68 -5.03
CA PHE A 34 -16.98 -19.30 -4.57
C PHE A 34 -15.66 -18.60 -4.47
N GLN A 35 -15.61 -17.32 -4.82
CA GLN A 35 -14.42 -16.51 -4.59
C GLN A 35 -14.77 -15.15 -4.02
N LYS A 36 -13.85 -14.59 -3.26
CA LYS A 36 -13.90 -13.22 -2.76
C LYS A 36 -12.50 -12.61 -2.73
N THR A 37 -12.41 -11.33 -3.01
CA THR A 37 -11.14 -10.61 -3.14
C THR A 37 -10.97 -9.61 -2.01
N LEU A 38 -9.75 -9.55 -1.48
CA LEU A 38 -9.28 -8.55 -0.53
C LEU A 38 -8.28 -7.64 -1.24
N LYS A 39 -8.37 -6.34 -1.01
CA LYS A 39 -7.27 -5.40 -1.27
C LYS A 39 -6.43 -5.31 0.00
N PHE A 40 -5.11 -5.39 -0.12
CA PHE A 40 -4.24 -5.34 1.04
C PHE A 40 -3.03 -4.46 0.78
N ARG A 41 -2.40 -4.04 1.86
CA ARG A 41 -1.11 -3.37 1.85
C ARG A 41 -0.20 -4.01 2.89
N GLY A 42 0.93 -4.53 2.47
CA GLY A 42 1.99 -5.03 3.34
C GLY A 42 2.76 -3.89 4.03
N TYR A 43 3.64 -4.26 4.93
CA TYR A 43 4.61 -3.31 5.46
C TYR A 43 5.68 -3.00 4.41
N ASP A 44 6.27 -1.82 4.46
CA ASP A 44 7.47 -1.52 3.68
C ASP A 44 8.68 -2.18 4.38
N LEU A 45 9.21 -3.21 3.74
CA LEU A 45 10.28 -4.04 4.28
C LEU A 45 11.67 -3.71 3.69
N ASP A 46 11.83 -2.64 2.89
CA ASP A 46 13.11 -2.26 2.26
C ASP A 46 14.23 -1.97 3.29
N SER A 47 13.85 -1.53 4.49
CA SER A 47 14.77 -1.29 5.60
C SER A 47 14.68 -2.29 6.75
N ALA A 48 13.92 -3.37 6.59
CA ALA A 48 13.72 -4.36 7.64
C ALA A 48 14.99 -5.19 7.89
N THR A 49 15.21 -5.55 9.14
CA THR A 49 16.29 -6.46 9.53
C THR A 49 15.98 -7.90 9.10
N ILE A 50 17.01 -8.73 8.96
CA ILE A 50 16.83 -10.16 8.63
C ILE A 50 15.90 -10.85 9.63
N TYR A 51 15.99 -10.49 10.91
CA TYR A 51 15.13 -11.04 11.96
C TYR A 51 13.66 -10.66 11.77
N GLU A 52 13.37 -9.41 11.42
CA GLU A 52 12.00 -8.94 11.13
C GLU A 52 11.41 -9.63 9.91
N LEU A 53 12.22 -9.79 8.84
CA LEU A 53 11.82 -10.53 7.64
C LEU A 53 11.48 -11.99 7.95
N GLN A 54 12.33 -12.68 8.72
CA GLN A 54 12.09 -14.07 9.12
C GLN A 54 10.86 -14.21 10.01
N ASN A 55 10.65 -13.31 10.95
CA ASN A 55 9.48 -13.32 11.83
C ASN A 55 8.19 -13.08 11.04
N SER A 56 8.18 -12.08 10.15
CA SER A 56 7.04 -11.82 9.25
C SER A 56 6.72 -13.04 8.40
N ASN A 57 7.74 -13.68 7.84
CA ASN A 57 7.60 -14.88 7.03
C ASN A 57 7.05 -16.08 7.83
N GLY A 58 7.54 -16.29 9.06
CA GLY A 58 7.03 -17.33 9.95
C GLY A 58 5.56 -17.12 10.32
N ARG A 59 5.17 -15.87 10.60
CA ARG A 59 3.76 -15.53 10.86
C ARG A 59 2.87 -15.78 9.64
N LEU A 60 3.33 -15.43 8.44
CA LEU A 60 2.59 -15.70 7.21
C LEU A 60 2.46 -17.20 6.96
N ASN A 61 3.54 -17.98 7.11
CA ASN A 61 3.48 -19.44 7.01
C ASN A 61 2.43 -20.04 7.95
N ASN A 62 2.35 -19.57 9.20
CA ASN A 62 1.35 -20.04 10.17
C ASN A 62 -0.09 -19.75 9.75
N VAL A 63 -0.34 -18.71 8.94
CA VAL A 63 -1.65 -18.47 8.36
C VAL A 63 -1.91 -19.39 7.18
N LEU A 64 -0.93 -19.53 6.29
CA LEU A 64 -1.07 -20.36 5.08
C LEU A 64 -1.21 -21.85 5.39
N THR A 65 -0.60 -22.35 6.45
CA THR A 65 -0.75 -23.75 6.88
C THR A 65 -2.16 -24.11 7.35
N ARG A 66 -3.01 -23.11 7.67
CA ARG A 66 -4.42 -23.32 8.03
C ARG A 66 -5.35 -23.42 6.81
N LEU A 67 -4.85 -23.08 5.62
CA LEU A 67 -5.58 -23.25 4.37
C LEU A 67 -5.41 -24.69 3.88
N GLU A 68 -6.49 -25.44 3.86
CA GLU A 68 -6.51 -26.84 3.46
C GLU A 68 -6.80 -26.98 1.95
N GLY A 69 -6.83 -28.22 1.44
CA GLY A 69 -6.95 -28.56 0.03
C GLY A 69 -8.23 -28.10 -0.69
N ASN A 70 -9.19 -27.52 0.03
CA ASN A 70 -10.37 -26.89 -0.55
C ASN A 70 -10.19 -25.40 -0.89
N TRP A 71 -8.99 -24.85 -0.64
CA TRP A 71 -8.68 -23.45 -0.94
C TRP A 71 -7.68 -23.31 -2.10
N THR A 72 -7.94 -22.30 -2.91
CA THR A 72 -6.98 -21.78 -3.89
C THR A 72 -6.81 -20.30 -3.65
N MET A 73 -5.57 -19.85 -3.62
CA MET A 73 -5.19 -18.46 -3.43
C MET A 73 -4.62 -17.89 -4.73
N HIS A 74 -5.13 -16.72 -5.16
CA HIS A 74 -4.47 -15.86 -6.13
C HIS A 74 -4.03 -14.59 -5.40
N ILE A 75 -2.75 -14.31 -5.40
CA ILE A 75 -2.20 -13.08 -4.87
C ILE A 75 -1.55 -12.30 -6.01
N GLU A 76 -1.90 -11.05 -6.14
CA GLU A 76 -1.48 -10.18 -7.24
C GLU A 76 -0.80 -8.93 -6.72
N ALA A 77 0.37 -8.61 -7.26
CA ALA A 77 0.95 -7.28 -7.24
C ALA A 77 0.77 -6.66 -8.63
N ARG A 78 0.06 -5.56 -8.69
CA ARG A 78 -0.26 -4.86 -9.91
C ARG A 78 0.42 -3.51 -9.94
N ARG A 79 1.27 -3.29 -10.92
CA ARG A 79 1.93 -2.01 -11.11
C ARG A 79 1.17 -1.20 -12.14
N VAL A 80 0.70 -0.01 -11.73
CA VAL A 80 -0.13 0.88 -12.53
C VAL A 80 0.46 2.28 -12.59
N HIS A 81 0.20 3.02 -13.66
CA HIS A 81 0.61 4.41 -13.78
C HIS A 81 0.00 5.28 -12.68
N SER A 82 0.85 6.01 -11.97
CA SER A 82 0.44 7.07 -11.05
C SER A 82 0.33 8.38 -11.83
N LYS A 83 -0.90 8.79 -12.17
CA LYS A 83 -1.19 10.02 -12.93
C LYS A 83 -1.81 11.12 -12.08
N GLU A 84 -2.19 10.79 -10.87
CA GLU A 84 -2.84 11.72 -9.95
C GLU A 84 -1.81 12.66 -9.33
N TYR A 85 -2.07 13.94 -9.40
CA TYR A 85 -1.33 14.97 -8.69
C TYR A 85 -2.34 15.94 -8.07
N GLU A 86 -2.54 15.78 -6.78
CA GLU A 86 -3.46 16.60 -6.01
C GLU A 86 -2.76 17.86 -5.51
N SER A 87 -3.36 19.02 -5.74
CA SER A 87 -2.89 20.30 -5.26
C SER A 87 -4.04 21.24 -4.92
N THR A 88 -3.75 22.37 -4.33
CA THR A 88 -4.69 23.46 -4.05
C THR A 88 -4.58 24.56 -5.11
N GLU A 89 -5.52 25.49 -5.11
CA GLU A 89 -5.38 26.73 -5.88
C GLU A 89 -4.30 27.62 -5.24
N ILE A 90 -3.31 28.02 -6.03
CA ILE A 90 -2.14 28.77 -5.58
C ILE A 90 -2.13 30.13 -6.29
N GLU A 91 -2.29 31.21 -5.53
CA GLU A 91 -2.26 32.59 -6.04
C GLU A 91 -0.83 33.13 -6.23
N ASN A 92 0.07 32.77 -5.31
CA ASN A 92 1.45 33.25 -5.34
C ASN A 92 2.23 32.66 -6.50
N PHE A 93 2.83 33.52 -7.35
CA PHE A 93 3.55 33.13 -8.56
C PHE A 93 4.71 32.15 -8.30
N ALA A 94 5.53 32.41 -7.26
CA ALA A 94 6.69 31.57 -6.97
C ALA A 94 6.28 30.16 -6.50
N LEU A 95 5.24 30.08 -5.67
CA LEU A 95 4.69 28.81 -5.20
C LEU A 95 4.05 28.04 -6.35
N LYS A 96 3.31 28.74 -7.22
CA LYS A 96 2.68 28.13 -8.40
C LYS A 96 3.72 27.56 -9.35
N LEU A 97 4.81 28.27 -9.59
CA LEU A 97 5.90 27.78 -10.46
C LEU A 97 6.53 26.49 -9.93
N ILE A 98 6.76 26.41 -8.61
CA ILE A 98 7.30 25.21 -7.96
C ILE A 98 6.31 24.05 -8.07
N ASP A 99 5.02 24.30 -7.84
CA ASP A 99 3.99 23.26 -7.88
C ASP A 99 3.73 22.77 -9.31
N ASP A 100 3.68 23.67 -10.30
CA ASP A 100 3.51 23.34 -11.72
C ASP A 100 4.68 22.49 -12.26
N GLU A 101 5.92 22.79 -11.88
CA GLU A 101 7.08 21.98 -12.24
C GLU A 101 6.95 20.55 -11.66
N ARG A 102 6.56 20.44 -10.39
CA ARG A 102 6.32 19.13 -9.75
C ARG A 102 5.18 18.39 -10.41
N LYS A 103 4.08 19.07 -10.68
CA LYS A 103 2.95 18.49 -11.39
C LYS A 103 3.37 17.92 -12.75
N ASN A 104 4.07 18.70 -13.54
CA ASN A 104 4.60 18.26 -14.84
C ASN A 104 5.50 17.04 -14.70
N LYS A 105 6.41 17.05 -13.70
CA LYS A 105 7.29 15.91 -13.42
C LYS A 105 6.51 14.66 -13.04
N PHE A 106 5.61 14.73 -12.08
CA PHE A 106 4.92 13.55 -11.54
C PHE A 106 3.75 13.08 -12.41
N GLN A 107 3.25 13.89 -13.33
CA GLN A 107 2.27 13.50 -14.34
C GLN A 107 2.89 13.06 -15.68
N SER A 108 4.20 13.04 -15.80
CA SER A 108 4.93 12.68 -17.05
C SER A 108 4.70 11.25 -17.54
N GLY A 109 4.06 10.38 -16.73
CA GLY A 109 3.84 8.97 -17.06
C GLY A 109 5.01 8.05 -16.72
N THR A 110 6.04 8.55 -16.00
CA THR A 110 7.23 7.79 -15.58
C THR A 110 7.11 7.26 -14.15
N TYR A 111 6.00 7.51 -13.47
CA TYR A 111 5.76 7.09 -12.10
C TYR A 111 4.67 6.05 -12.02
N PHE A 112 4.86 5.09 -11.11
CA PHE A 112 3.99 3.93 -10.95
C PHE A 112 3.69 3.69 -9.47
N GLU A 113 2.49 3.18 -9.19
CA GLU A 113 2.09 2.68 -7.87
C GLU A 113 1.81 1.19 -7.96
N SER A 114 1.99 0.47 -6.85
CA SER A 114 1.66 -0.95 -6.77
C SER A 114 0.37 -1.12 -5.96
N GLU A 115 -0.55 -1.89 -6.51
CA GLU A 115 -1.77 -2.32 -5.84
C GLU A 115 -1.69 -3.83 -5.58
N TYR A 116 -2.21 -4.28 -4.44
CA TYR A 116 -2.10 -5.66 -4.02
C TYR A 116 -3.48 -6.25 -3.77
N TYR A 117 -3.75 -7.39 -4.39
CA TYR A 117 -5.02 -8.10 -4.28
C TYR A 117 -4.80 -9.55 -3.87
N LEU A 118 -5.67 -10.04 -3.00
CA LEU A 118 -5.69 -11.44 -2.55
C LEU A 118 -7.09 -12.00 -2.81
N THR A 119 -7.21 -12.90 -3.78
CA THR A 119 -8.46 -13.62 -4.06
C THR A 119 -8.37 -15.03 -3.49
N LEU A 120 -9.28 -15.35 -2.62
CA LEU A 120 -9.47 -16.70 -2.08
C LEU A 120 -10.64 -17.38 -2.79
N THR A 121 -10.39 -18.54 -3.35
CA THR A 121 -11.37 -19.36 -4.04
C THR A 121 -11.60 -20.66 -3.27
N TYR A 122 -12.84 -20.94 -2.92
CA TYR A 122 -13.26 -22.11 -2.16
C TYR A 122 -13.83 -23.18 -3.09
N LEU A 123 -13.19 -24.36 -3.05
CA LEU A 123 -13.63 -25.53 -3.81
C LEU A 123 -14.72 -26.26 -3.03
N THR A 124 -15.91 -26.23 -3.54
CA THR A 124 -17.03 -27.00 -2.99
C THR A 124 -16.81 -28.50 -3.25
N SER A 125 -17.45 -29.38 -2.45
CA SER A 125 -17.29 -30.83 -2.63
C SER A 125 -17.72 -31.29 -4.03
N VAL A 126 -17.12 -32.40 -4.55
CA VAL A 126 -17.37 -32.96 -5.88
C VAL A 126 -18.87 -33.22 -6.13
N ASP A 127 -19.65 -33.53 -5.09
CA ASP A 127 -21.11 -33.67 -5.19
C ASP A 127 -21.81 -32.36 -5.53
N THR A 128 -21.25 -31.22 -5.10
CA THR A 128 -21.79 -29.90 -5.42
C THR A 128 -21.54 -29.51 -6.88
N GLU A 129 -20.41 -29.93 -7.45
CA GLU A 129 -20.09 -29.69 -8.87
C GLU A 129 -21.07 -30.42 -9.82
N LYS A 130 -21.42 -31.69 -9.48
CA LYS A 130 -22.45 -32.43 -10.24
C LYS A 130 -23.84 -31.83 -10.08
N LYS A 131 -24.18 -31.36 -8.89
CA LYS A 131 -25.48 -30.74 -8.58
C LYS A 131 -25.61 -29.36 -9.23
N LEU A 132 -24.54 -28.58 -9.32
CA LEU A 132 -24.53 -27.28 -10.01
C LEU A 132 -24.71 -27.41 -11.52
N LYS A 133 -24.20 -28.46 -12.15
CA LYS A 133 -24.51 -28.76 -13.57
C LYS A 133 -26.00 -29.06 -13.77
N ASN A 134 -26.67 -29.59 -12.74
CA ASN A 134 -28.12 -29.86 -12.75
C ASN A 134 -28.97 -28.68 -12.25
N PHE A 135 -28.36 -27.65 -11.65
CA PHE A 135 -29.01 -26.47 -11.08
C PHE A 135 -29.92 -25.71 -12.08
N PHE A 136 -29.54 -25.75 -13.36
CA PHE A 136 -30.38 -25.17 -14.41
C PHE A 136 -31.60 -26.05 -14.81
N ILE A 137 -31.79 -27.17 -14.12
CA ILE A 137 -32.80 -28.19 -14.47
C ILE A 137 -33.73 -28.57 -13.31
N GLU A 138 -33.35 -28.44 -12.03
CA GLU A 138 -34.15 -28.82 -10.84
C GLU A 138 -34.09 -27.77 -9.71
N GLU A 139 -35.24 -27.09 -9.45
CA GLU A 139 -35.28 -25.80 -8.76
C GLU A 139 -35.18 -25.78 -7.21
N GLU A 140 -35.62 -26.77 -6.44
CA GLU A 140 -35.79 -26.57 -4.97
C GLU A 140 -34.71 -27.20 -4.07
N LYS A 141 -34.28 -28.41 -4.32
CA LYS A 141 -33.27 -29.08 -3.44
C LYS A 141 -31.83 -28.64 -3.65
N THR A 142 -31.56 -27.95 -4.74
CA THR A 142 -30.22 -27.49 -5.11
C THR A 142 -29.91 -26.13 -4.50
N ALA A 143 -30.92 -25.27 -4.33
CA ALA A 143 -30.79 -23.96 -3.71
C ALA A 143 -30.34 -24.06 -2.24
N GLU A 144 -30.98 -24.93 -1.44
CA GLU A 144 -30.65 -25.14 -0.03
C GLU A 144 -29.20 -25.60 0.21
N ASN A 145 -28.66 -26.40 -0.71
CA ASN A 145 -27.26 -26.85 -0.62
C ASN A 145 -26.24 -25.76 -1.00
N ILE A 146 -26.61 -24.86 -1.91
CA ILE A 146 -25.76 -23.73 -2.30
C ILE A 146 -25.72 -22.71 -1.17
N ASP A 147 -26.86 -22.39 -0.56
CA ASP A 147 -26.94 -21.45 0.55
C ASP A 147 -26.09 -21.94 1.74
N LYS A 148 -26.18 -23.22 2.08
CA LYS A 148 -25.34 -23.81 3.13
C LYS A 148 -23.83 -23.78 2.81
N SER A 149 -23.48 -24.02 1.55
CA SER A 149 -22.08 -23.94 1.10
C SER A 149 -21.58 -22.49 1.10
N LEU A 150 -22.44 -21.54 0.76
CA LEU A 150 -22.15 -20.11 0.81
C LEU A 150 -21.97 -19.62 2.24
N GLU A 151 -22.80 -20.07 3.18
CA GLU A 151 -22.65 -19.75 4.60
C GLU A 151 -21.33 -20.29 5.17
N ASN A 152 -20.97 -21.53 4.84
CA ASN A 152 -19.67 -22.11 5.24
C ASN A 152 -18.51 -21.30 4.66
N PHE A 153 -18.57 -20.98 3.37
CA PHE A 153 -17.57 -20.13 2.72
C PHE A 153 -17.41 -18.80 3.46
N LYS A 154 -18.52 -18.09 3.74
CA LYS A 154 -18.48 -16.80 4.43
C LYS A 154 -17.85 -16.91 5.83
N LYS A 155 -18.18 -17.96 6.57
CA LYS A 155 -17.63 -18.21 7.90
C LYS A 155 -16.11 -18.41 7.84
N GLU A 156 -15.66 -19.36 7.03
CA GLU A 156 -14.23 -19.67 6.87
C GLU A 156 -13.46 -18.46 6.30
N PHE A 157 -14.02 -17.76 5.30
CA PHE A 157 -13.41 -16.56 4.74
C PHE A 157 -13.21 -15.45 5.80
N LYS A 158 -14.19 -15.25 6.68
CA LYS A 158 -14.11 -14.27 7.77
C LYS A 158 -12.98 -14.60 8.75
N GLU A 159 -12.80 -15.88 9.08
CA GLU A 159 -11.73 -16.36 9.95
C GLU A 159 -10.36 -16.11 9.29
N ILE A 160 -10.20 -16.52 8.02
CA ILE A 160 -8.96 -16.32 7.24
C ILE A 160 -8.64 -14.82 7.10
N LYS A 161 -9.63 -13.99 6.77
CA LYS A 161 -9.44 -12.53 6.69
C LYS A 161 -8.96 -11.95 8.02
N GLY A 162 -9.48 -12.45 9.16
CA GLY A 162 -9.00 -12.05 10.49
C GLY A 162 -7.51 -12.29 10.65
N LEU A 163 -7.03 -13.44 10.24
CA LEU A 163 -5.61 -13.81 10.31
C LEU A 163 -4.73 -12.90 9.41
N PHE A 164 -5.21 -12.56 8.20
CA PHE A 164 -4.48 -11.65 7.32
C PHE A 164 -4.46 -10.20 7.83
N LYS A 165 -5.51 -9.75 8.55
CA LYS A 165 -5.53 -8.42 9.18
C LYS A 165 -4.42 -8.24 10.22
N ASP A 166 -4.03 -9.30 10.89
CA ASP A 166 -2.94 -9.28 11.88
C ASP A 166 -1.55 -9.31 11.23
N LEU A 167 -1.48 -9.61 9.94
CA LEU A 167 -0.23 -9.74 9.18
C LEU A 167 0.10 -8.50 8.36
N PHE A 168 -0.92 -7.90 7.74
CA PHE A 168 -0.76 -6.78 6.83
C PHE A 168 -1.21 -5.48 7.49
N LEU A 169 -0.63 -4.38 7.04
CA LEU A 169 -0.94 -3.05 7.57
C LEU A 169 -2.40 -2.65 7.29
N GLU A 170 -2.91 -3.00 6.11
CA GLU A 170 -4.28 -2.77 5.70
C GLU A 170 -4.83 -3.99 4.97
N VAL A 171 -6.05 -4.40 5.32
CA VAL A 171 -6.79 -5.46 4.63
C VAL A 171 -8.25 -5.03 4.55
N GLN A 172 -8.74 -4.87 3.34
CA GLN A 172 -10.10 -4.43 3.05
C GLN A 172 -10.78 -5.41 2.09
N GLU A 173 -12.06 -5.72 2.33
CA GLU A 173 -12.89 -6.40 1.34
C GLU A 173 -13.27 -5.39 0.25
N LEU A 174 -13.24 -5.82 -0.99
CA LEU A 174 -13.74 -4.99 -2.09
C LEU A 174 -15.27 -4.84 -2.00
N SER A 175 -15.77 -3.63 -2.23
CA SER A 175 -17.19 -3.39 -2.45
C SER A 175 -17.68 -4.07 -3.73
N LYS A 176 -18.97 -3.99 -4.04
CA LYS A 176 -19.50 -4.51 -5.30
C LYS A 176 -18.84 -3.84 -6.49
N GLU A 177 -18.77 -2.52 -6.48
CA GLU A 177 -18.18 -1.69 -7.53
C GLU A 177 -16.68 -2.01 -7.70
N GLU A 178 -15.92 -1.99 -6.61
CA GLU A 178 -14.49 -2.29 -6.62
C GLU A 178 -14.21 -3.73 -7.11
N THR A 179 -15.10 -4.69 -6.78
CA THR A 179 -14.96 -6.07 -7.26
C THR A 179 -15.13 -6.13 -8.78
N TYR A 180 -16.14 -5.45 -9.34
CA TYR A 180 -16.33 -5.38 -10.80
C TYR A 180 -15.17 -4.67 -11.49
N GLU A 181 -14.68 -3.56 -10.94
CA GLU A 181 -13.52 -2.82 -11.46
C GLU A 181 -12.24 -3.68 -11.45
N TYR A 182 -11.98 -4.38 -10.35
CA TYR A 182 -10.84 -5.30 -10.25
C TYR A 182 -10.93 -6.43 -11.27
N LEU A 183 -12.07 -7.12 -11.34
CA LEU A 183 -12.26 -8.23 -12.28
C LEU A 183 -12.18 -7.76 -13.75
N HIS A 184 -12.77 -6.62 -14.09
CA HIS A 184 -12.65 -6.01 -15.41
C HIS A 184 -11.18 -5.75 -15.77
N SER A 185 -10.44 -5.16 -14.87
CA SER A 185 -9.03 -4.88 -15.08
C SER A 185 -8.13 -6.13 -15.27
N CYS A 186 -8.63 -7.31 -14.91
CA CYS A 186 -7.95 -8.58 -15.18
C CYS A 186 -8.12 -9.06 -16.63
N VAL A 187 -9.17 -8.62 -17.32
CA VAL A 187 -9.56 -9.11 -18.67
C VAL A 187 -9.66 -8.02 -19.72
N SER A 188 -9.42 -6.77 -19.36
CA SER A 188 -9.49 -5.62 -20.25
C SER A 188 -8.25 -4.72 -20.11
N ILE A 189 -7.89 -4.06 -21.20
CA ILE A 189 -6.89 -3.00 -21.23
C ILE A 189 -7.50 -1.60 -21.08
N LYS A 190 -8.83 -1.51 -21.06
CA LYS A 190 -9.55 -0.25 -20.91
C LYS A 190 -9.66 0.10 -19.44
N ASN A 191 -9.42 1.36 -19.13
CA ASN A 191 -9.54 1.87 -17.76
C ASN A 191 -10.72 2.85 -17.72
N HIS A 192 -11.88 2.36 -17.27
CA HIS A 192 -13.08 3.16 -17.05
C HIS A 192 -13.84 2.62 -15.85
N LYS A 193 -14.65 3.47 -15.27
CA LYS A 193 -15.50 3.08 -14.14
C LYS A 193 -16.56 2.09 -14.58
N ILE A 194 -16.70 0.98 -13.87
CA ILE A 194 -17.69 -0.05 -14.15
C ILE A 194 -18.96 0.23 -13.33
N ILE A 195 -20.11 0.23 -13.99
CA ILE A 195 -21.41 0.34 -13.35
C ILE A 195 -21.88 -1.07 -12.98
N VAL A 196 -22.27 -1.28 -11.73
CA VAL A 196 -22.84 -2.57 -11.32
C VAL A 196 -24.21 -2.76 -11.97
N PRO A 197 -24.45 -3.85 -12.72
CA PRO A 197 -25.74 -4.08 -13.36
C PRO A 197 -26.86 -4.28 -12.34
N GLU A 198 -27.99 -3.62 -12.53
CA GLU A 198 -29.21 -3.82 -11.70
C GLU A 198 -29.87 -5.18 -11.95
N VAL A 199 -29.73 -5.68 -13.17
CA VAL A 199 -30.28 -6.98 -13.59
C VAL A 199 -29.18 -8.04 -13.55
N PRO A 200 -29.43 -9.23 -12.97
CA PRO A 200 -28.44 -10.31 -12.98
C PRO A 200 -28.04 -10.70 -14.40
N MET A 201 -26.74 -10.64 -14.68
CA MET A 201 -26.15 -11.04 -15.96
C MET A 201 -24.85 -11.79 -15.74
N TYR A 202 -24.41 -12.55 -16.75
CA TYR A 202 -23.12 -13.22 -16.69
C TYR A 202 -21.98 -12.20 -16.63
N ILE A 203 -21.26 -12.17 -15.51
CA ILE A 203 -20.14 -11.25 -15.29
C ILE A 203 -19.10 -11.40 -16.38
N SER A 204 -18.77 -12.63 -16.78
CA SER A 204 -17.79 -12.88 -17.84
C SER A 204 -18.16 -12.24 -19.17
N ASN A 205 -19.44 -12.18 -19.53
CA ASN A 205 -19.89 -11.53 -20.76
C ASN A 205 -19.92 -10.00 -20.62
N TYR A 206 -20.24 -9.50 -19.44
CA TYR A 206 -20.31 -8.08 -19.16
C TYR A 206 -18.93 -7.41 -19.10
N LEU A 207 -17.92 -8.09 -18.50
CA LEU A 207 -16.60 -7.52 -18.27
C LEU A 207 -15.61 -7.73 -19.42
N CYS A 208 -15.81 -8.74 -20.30
CA CYS A 208 -14.92 -9.01 -21.42
C CYS A 208 -15.24 -8.08 -22.60
N ASP A 209 -14.75 -6.86 -22.56
CA ASP A 209 -14.91 -5.82 -23.57
C ASP A 209 -13.70 -5.67 -24.51
N SER A 210 -12.73 -6.53 -24.37
CA SER A 210 -11.50 -6.57 -25.16
C SER A 210 -11.31 -7.93 -25.82
N ASP A 211 -11.06 -7.92 -27.12
CA ASP A 211 -10.83 -9.17 -27.86
C ASP A 211 -9.46 -9.78 -27.52
N MET A 212 -9.42 -11.10 -27.38
CA MET A 212 -8.18 -11.84 -27.20
C MET A 212 -7.75 -12.47 -28.52
N VAL A 213 -6.56 -12.13 -28.98
CA VAL A 213 -5.93 -12.78 -30.15
C VAL A 213 -4.84 -13.69 -29.65
N GLY A 214 -4.95 -14.99 -29.89
CA GLY A 214 -3.95 -15.99 -29.52
C GLY A 214 -2.80 -16.08 -30.53
N GLY A 215 -1.96 -17.11 -30.36
CA GLY A 215 -0.81 -17.41 -31.23
C GLY A 215 0.52 -16.95 -30.64
N LEU A 216 1.57 -16.88 -31.47
CA LEU A 216 2.93 -16.55 -31.02
C LEU A 216 3.11 -15.08 -30.60
N LYS A 217 2.24 -14.22 -31.07
CA LYS A 217 2.21 -12.78 -30.71
C LYS A 217 0.82 -12.40 -30.19
N PRO A 218 0.45 -12.89 -29.00
CA PRO A 218 -0.89 -12.67 -28.48
C PRO A 218 -1.15 -11.20 -28.17
N LYS A 219 -2.42 -10.83 -28.27
CA LYS A 219 -2.91 -9.48 -27.96
C LYS A 219 -4.18 -9.54 -27.10
N LEU A 220 -4.32 -8.55 -26.24
CA LEU A 220 -5.58 -8.22 -25.57
C LEU A 220 -6.03 -6.84 -26.07
N GLY A 221 -7.16 -6.79 -26.75
CA GLY A 221 -7.56 -5.59 -27.47
C GLY A 221 -6.49 -5.17 -28.51
N ASN A 222 -6.02 -3.93 -28.41
CA ASN A 222 -4.98 -3.37 -29.27
C ASN A 222 -3.54 -3.54 -28.72
N LYS A 223 -3.37 -4.02 -27.47
CA LYS A 223 -2.06 -4.18 -26.84
C LYS A 223 -1.47 -5.58 -27.12
N HIS A 224 -0.19 -5.61 -27.45
CA HIS A 224 0.58 -6.85 -27.43
C HIS A 224 0.79 -7.32 -26.00
N MET A 225 0.90 -8.63 -25.80
CA MET A 225 1.02 -9.25 -24.47
C MET A 225 2.15 -10.28 -24.45
N ARG A 226 2.86 -10.36 -23.31
CA ARG A 226 3.74 -11.47 -22.96
C ARG A 226 3.45 -11.94 -21.54
N CYS A 227 3.67 -13.23 -21.31
CA CYS A 227 3.59 -13.85 -19.99
C CYS A 227 4.92 -14.50 -19.66
N ILE A 228 5.48 -14.18 -18.52
CA ILE A 228 6.71 -14.76 -18.00
C ILE A 228 6.33 -15.72 -16.87
N SER A 229 6.81 -16.96 -16.93
CA SER A 229 6.62 -18.00 -15.91
C SER A 229 7.95 -18.40 -15.29
N LEU A 230 7.90 -19.03 -14.11
CA LEU A 230 9.05 -19.66 -13.47
C LEU A 230 9.17 -21.12 -13.91
N GLN A 231 10.33 -21.50 -14.43
CA GLN A 231 10.66 -22.87 -14.82
C GLN A 231 11.57 -23.57 -13.82
N GLY A 232 12.55 -22.86 -13.28
CA GLY A 232 13.49 -23.38 -12.30
C GLY A 232 13.61 -22.49 -11.07
N PHE A 233 13.95 -23.13 -9.96
CA PHE A 233 14.09 -22.50 -8.65
C PHE A 233 15.53 -22.60 -8.17
N PRO A 234 16.06 -21.60 -7.45
CA PRO A 234 17.37 -21.70 -6.80
C PRO A 234 17.32 -22.72 -5.65
N ASN A 235 18.50 -23.16 -5.22
CA ASN A 235 18.62 -24.11 -4.10
C ASN A 235 18.08 -23.56 -2.78
N PHE A 236 18.09 -22.25 -2.59
CA PHE A 236 17.51 -21.59 -1.42
C PHE A 236 16.74 -20.34 -1.83
N THR A 237 15.75 -19.99 -1.04
CA THR A 237 14.96 -18.77 -1.19
C THR A 237 15.02 -17.95 0.11
N VAL A 238 14.87 -16.64 -0.02
CA VAL A 238 14.82 -15.70 1.10
C VAL A 238 13.54 -14.86 1.02
N PRO A 239 13.04 -14.32 2.13
CA PRO A 239 11.88 -13.44 2.11
C PRO A 239 12.03 -12.27 1.14
N CYS A 240 10.93 -11.87 0.52
CA CYS A 240 10.85 -10.71 -0.37
C CYS A 240 11.76 -10.78 -1.61
N MET A 241 12.07 -11.98 -2.12
CA MET A 241 12.99 -12.14 -3.26
C MET A 241 12.56 -11.38 -4.51
N PHE A 242 11.25 -11.22 -4.75
CA PHE A 242 10.73 -10.57 -5.95
C PHE A 242 10.43 -9.07 -5.78
N ASP A 243 10.80 -8.46 -4.66
CA ASP A 243 10.57 -7.03 -4.42
C ASP A 243 11.32 -6.11 -5.41
N GLU A 244 12.41 -6.61 -6.02
CA GLU A 244 13.09 -5.92 -7.13
C GLU A 244 12.13 -5.59 -8.29
N LEU A 245 11.06 -6.36 -8.49
CA LEU A 245 10.02 -6.06 -9.50
C LEU A 245 9.34 -4.72 -9.25
N ASN A 246 9.20 -4.29 -7.98
CA ASN A 246 8.62 -3.00 -7.63
C ASN A 246 9.43 -1.78 -8.12
N ARG A 247 10.66 -1.99 -8.62
CA ARG A 247 11.53 -0.93 -9.16
C ARG A 247 11.40 -0.77 -10.67
N LEU A 248 10.69 -1.68 -11.35
CA LEU A 248 10.49 -1.61 -12.79
C LEU A 248 9.69 -0.37 -13.19
N GLY A 249 10.09 0.26 -14.29
CA GLY A 249 9.51 1.50 -14.80
C GLY A 249 8.41 1.30 -15.85
N PHE A 250 7.57 0.28 -15.71
CA PHE A 250 6.43 0.01 -16.59
C PHE A 250 5.33 -0.78 -15.87
N GLU A 251 4.16 -0.83 -16.48
CA GLU A 251 3.00 -1.55 -15.94
C GLU A 251 3.16 -3.07 -16.14
N TYR A 252 2.83 -3.83 -15.10
CA TYR A 252 2.74 -5.28 -15.15
C TYR A 252 1.71 -5.80 -14.14
N ARG A 253 1.32 -7.07 -14.31
CA ARG A 253 0.56 -7.85 -13.35
C ARG A 253 1.40 -9.06 -12.95
N TRP A 254 1.83 -9.12 -11.71
CA TRP A 254 2.50 -10.29 -11.14
C TRP A 254 1.49 -11.06 -10.30
N VAL A 255 1.07 -12.22 -10.78
CA VAL A 255 0.07 -13.08 -10.16
C VAL A 255 0.73 -14.38 -9.72
N THR A 256 0.61 -14.70 -8.45
CA THR A 256 0.94 -16.01 -7.89
C THR A 256 -0.34 -16.74 -7.55
N ARG A 257 -0.54 -17.91 -8.15
CA ARG A 257 -1.61 -18.82 -7.78
C ARG A 257 -1.05 -19.99 -7.00
N PHE A 258 -1.69 -20.32 -5.88
CA PHE A 258 -1.34 -21.47 -5.07
C PHE A 258 -2.59 -22.30 -4.75
N MET A 259 -2.58 -23.56 -5.19
CA MET A 259 -3.65 -24.52 -4.91
C MET A 259 -3.19 -25.41 -3.76
N PHE A 260 -3.79 -25.24 -2.59
CA PHE A 260 -3.43 -26.02 -1.41
C PHE A 260 -3.80 -27.48 -1.61
N LEU A 261 -2.92 -28.37 -1.16
CA LEU A 261 -3.18 -29.80 -1.13
C LEU A 261 -3.69 -30.20 0.26
N SER A 262 -4.60 -31.15 0.30
CA SER A 262 -4.92 -31.81 1.58
C SER A 262 -3.65 -32.50 2.10
N LYS A 263 -3.54 -32.60 3.44
CA LYS A 263 -2.38 -33.26 4.08
C LYS A 263 -2.12 -34.65 3.51
N GLN A 264 -3.18 -35.41 3.27
CA GLN A 264 -3.08 -36.77 2.74
C GLN A 264 -2.53 -36.80 1.29
N GLU A 265 -3.02 -35.92 0.42
CA GLU A 265 -2.52 -35.77 -0.95
C GLU A 265 -1.06 -35.29 -0.98
N ALA A 266 -0.73 -34.30 -0.14
CA ALA A 266 0.62 -33.77 0.01
C ALA A 266 1.62 -34.87 0.37
N LEU A 267 1.32 -35.63 1.42
CA LEU A 267 2.17 -36.76 1.86
C LEU A 267 2.31 -37.82 0.77
N SER A 268 1.22 -38.21 0.11
CA SER A 268 1.26 -39.19 -0.98
C SER A 268 2.14 -38.74 -2.15
N LYS A 269 2.07 -37.44 -2.53
CA LYS A 269 2.89 -36.88 -3.64
C LYS A 269 4.37 -36.76 -3.24
N LEU A 270 4.65 -36.32 -2.02
CA LEU A 270 6.02 -36.24 -1.50
C LEU A 270 6.67 -37.62 -1.35
N GLU A 271 5.93 -38.62 -0.87
CA GLU A 271 6.43 -40.00 -0.78
C GLU A 271 6.75 -40.58 -2.15
N LYS A 272 5.90 -40.33 -3.14
CA LYS A 272 6.20 -40.74 -4.54
C LYS A 272 7.47 -40.06 -5.06
N LYS A 273 7.61 -38.75 -4.81
CA LYS A 273 8.79 -37.99 -5.22
C LYS A 273 10.05 -38.50 -4.49
N TRP A 274 9.96 -38.74 -3.19
CA TRP A 274 11.05 -39.32 -2.41
C TRP A 274 11.49 -40.69 -2.95
N LYS A 275 10.54 -41.62 -3.18
CA LYS A 275 10.81 -42.94 -3.75
C LYS A 275 11.50 -42.84 -5.12
N ALA A 276 11.05 -41.93 -5.98
CA ALA A 276 11.64 -41.74 -7.31
C ALA A 276 13.09 -41.22 -7.21
N THR A 277 13.34 -40.19 -6.38
CA THR A 277 14.67 -39.58 -6.15
C THR A 277 15.61 -40.58 -5.48
N PHE A 278 15.16 -41.24 -4.42
CA PHE A 278 15.93 -42.22 -3.70
C PHE A 278 16.26 -43.46 -4.57
N SER A 279 15.37 -43.84 -5.46
CA SER A 279 15.60 -44.90 -6.41
C SER A 279 16.60 -44.48 -7.52
N GLY A 280 16.64 -43.20 -7.88
CA GLY A 280 17.55 -42.61 -8.85
C GLY A 280 19.03 -42.62 -8.46
N ARG A 281 19.32 -42.75 -7.12
CA ARG A 281 20.71 -42.79 -6.59
C ARG A 281 21.59 -43.89 -7.19
N ILE A 282 20.98 -44.91 -7.76
CA ILE A 282 21.66 -46.00 -8.46
C ILE A 282 21.21 -45.98 -9.93
N SER A 283 22.16 -45.83 -10.85
CA SER A 283 21.89 -45.88 -12.30
C SER A 283 21.16 -47.16 -12.69
N MET A 284 20.16 -47.06 -13.57
CA MET A 284 19.39 -48.21 -14.08
C MET A 284 20.25 -49.34 -14.63
N LEU A 285 21.33 -48.99 -15.34
CA LEU A 285 22.34 -49.95 -15.84
C LEU A 285 23.05 -50.68 -14.70
N LYS A 286 23.36 -50.00 -13.58
CA LYS A 286 23.98 -50.63 -12.43
C LYS A 286 23.02 -51.53 -11.67
N ARG A 287 21.71 -51.20 -11.59
CA ARG A 287 20.69 -52.11 -11.01
C ARG A 287 20.63 -53.43 -11.78
N VAL A 288 20.60 -53.36 -13.11
CA VAL A 288 20.60 -54.54 -13.96
C VAL A 288 21.89 -55.35 -13.81
N MET A 289 23.06 -54.68 -13.70
CA MET A 289 24.33 -55.36 -13.42
C MET A 289 24.36 -56.01 -12.04
N MET A 290 23.87 -55.35 -10.99
CA MET A 290 23.78 -55.93 -9.64
C MET A 290 22.84 -57.13 -9.57
N GLU A 291 21.72 -57.12 -10.31
CA GLU A 291 20.85 -58.28 -10.46
C GLU A 291 21.54 -59.45 -11.18
N LEU A 292 22.41 -59.14 -12.14
CA LEU A 292 23.15 -60.15 -12.92
C LEU A 292 24.40 -60.67 -12.20
N THR A 293 25.08 -59.84 -11.39
CA THR A 293 26.32 -60.20 -10.70
C THR A 293 26.14 -60.66 -9.27
N GLY A 294 24.97 -60.47 -8.67
CA GLY A 294 24.68 -60.80 -7.27
C GLY A 294 25.39 -59.91 -6.23
N ASP A 295 26.01 -58.80 -6.65
CA ASP A 295 26.68 -57.85 -5.79
C ASP A 295 25.66 -57.04 -4.94
N LYS A 296 25.89 -56.96 -3.63
CA LYS A 296 24.93 -56.34 -2.67
C LYS A 296 25.19 -54.88 -2.37
N GLU A 297 26.33 -54.30 -2.74
CA GLU A 297 26.64 -52.92 -2.47
C GLU A 297 27.06 -52.11 -3.70
N PRO A 298 26.45 -50.93 -3.92
CA PRO A 298 26.83 -50.08 -5.04
C PRO A 298 28.15 -49.34 -4.75
N THR A 299 29.16 -49.54 -5.59
CA THR A 299 30.49 -48.91 -5.51
C THR A 299 30.49 -47.40 -5.76
N LYS A 300 29.42 -46.81 -6.22
CA LYS A 300 29.26 -45.37 -6.45
C LYS A 300 27.79 -44.97 -6.31
N ILE A 301 27.45 -44.23 -5.30
CA ILE A 301 26.13 -43.64 -5.04
C ILE A 301 26.14 -42.22 -5.61
N ASP A 302 25.04 -41.78 -6.20
CA ASP A 302 24.84 -40.38 -6.59
C ASP A 302 24.50 -39.58 -5.31
N GLU A 303 25.49 -38.84 -4.81
CA GLU A 303 25.38 -38.04 -3.59
C GLU A 303 24.33 -36.93 -3.73
N ASP A 304 24.20 -36.29 -4.89
CA ASP A 304 23.21 -35.26 -5.18
C ASP A 304 21.76 -35.84 -5.12
N ALA A 305 21.54 -37.05 -5.59
CA ALA A 305 20.25 -37.72 -5.46
C ALA A 305 19.93 -38.12 -4.01
N LEU A 306 20.96 -38.40 -3.20
CA LEU A 306 20.79 -38.71 -1.80
C LEU A 306 20.43 -37.46 -1.00
N GLU A 307 21.16 -36.36 -1.22
CA GLU A 307 20.88 -35.06 -0.58
C GLU A 307 19.47 -34.57 -0.89
N LYS A 308 19.05 -34.63 -2.16
CA LYS A 308 17.68 -34.30 -2.56
C LYS A 308 16.63 -35.22 -1.92
N ALA A 309 16.94 -36.50 -1.71
CA ALA A 309 16.02 -37.41 -1.03
C ALA A 309 15.88 -37.04 0.46
N ASP A 310 16.96 -36.64 1.12
CA ASP A 310 16.94 -36.20 2.53
C ASP A 310 16.19 -34.88 2.70
N GLU A 311 16.30 -33.94 1.76
CA GLU A 311 15.49 -32.73 1.73
C GLU A 311 13.99 -33.05 1.63
N ILE A 312 13.60 -33.96 0.71
CA ILE A 312 12.20 -34.39 0.58
C ILE A 312 11.72 -35.09 1.84
N ASN A 313 12.55 -35.89 2.50
CA ASN A 313 12.22 -36.54 3.75
C ASN A 313 12.01 -35.54 4.88
N THR A 314 12.82 -34.51 4.93
CA THR A 314 12.64 -33.37 5.86
C THR A 314 11.30 -32.67 5.63
N GLN A 315 10.94 -32.37 4.39
CA GLN A 315 9.64 -31.79 4.03
C GLN A 315 8.47 -32.73 4.44
N LEU A 316 8.62 -34.05 4.26
CA LEU A 316 7.64 -35.04 4.69
C LEU A 316 7.39 -34.95 6.21
N ASN A 317 8.46 -34.91 7.01
CA ASN A 317 8.36 -34.84 8.46
C ASN A 317 7.71 -33.54 8.93
N LEU A 318 8.10 -32.40 8.34
CA LEU A 318 7.52 -31.10 8.66
C LEU A 318 6.04 -30.99 8.24
N THR A 319 5.67 -31.61 7.10
CA THR A 319 4.27 -31.69 6.67
C THR A 319 3.44 -32.61 7.58
N ARG A 320 4.00 -33.73 8.06
CA ARG A 320 3.33 -34.59 9.06
C ARG A 320 3.08 -33.86 10.39
N ALA A 321 4.00 -33.00 10.77
CA ALA A 321 3.92 -32.19 12.00
C ALA A 321 3.08 -30.91 11.86
N ASP A 322 2.42 -30.67 10.71
CA ASP A 322 1.62 -29.48 10.40
C ASP A 322 2.40 -28.15 10.45
N ILE A 323 3.74 -28.21 10.37
CA ILE A 323 4.60 -27.04 10.29
C ILE A 323 4.61 -26.45 8.87
N LEU A 324 4.45 -27.29 7.85
CA LEU A 324 4.36 -26.93 6.44
C LEU A 324 3.08 -27.47 5.82
N ALA A 325 2.45 -26.68 4.97
CA ALA A 325 1.51 -27.18 3.97
C ALA A 325 2.18 -27.22 2.60
N GLN A 326 1.62 -28.01 1.69
CA GLN A 326 2.11 -28.18 0.32
C GLN A 326 1.02 -27.74 -0.66
N GLY A 327 1.41 -27.28 -1.82
CA GLY A 327 0.46 -26.93 -2.87
C GLY A 327 1.10 -26.85 -4.24
N PHE A 328 0.25 -26.71 -5.25
CA PHE A 328 0.70 -26.43 -6.61
C PHE A 328 0.91 -24.93 -6.77
N TYR A 329 2.12 -24.56 -7.10
CA TYR A 329 2.53 -23.19 -7.35
C TYR A 329 2.47 -22.86 -8.83
N CYS A 330 1.96 -21.67 -9.16
CA CYS A 330 2.00 -21.11 -10.50
C CYS A 330 2.26 -19.61 -10.39
N CYS A 331 3.24 -19.12 -11.12
CA CYS A 331 3.54 -17.69 -11.21
C CYS A 331 3.41 -17.24 -12.65
N ALA A 332 2.70 -16.13 -12.85
CA ALA A 332 2.56 -15.48 -14.15
C ALA A 332 2.81 -13.98 -13.99
N ILE A 333 3.78 -13.45 -14.73
CA ILE A 333 3.97 -12.00 -14.83
C ILE A 333 3.54 -11.59 -16.23
N VAL A 334 2.45 -10.83 -16.28
CA VAL A 334 1.82 -10.39 -17.53
C VAL A 334 2.21 -8.95 -17.80
N VAL A 335 2.72 -8.68 -18.99
CA VAL A 335 3.08 -7.35 -19.48
C VAL A 335 2.37 -7.04 -20.79
N TYR A 336 2.08 -5.78 -20.99
CA TYR A 336 1.44 -5.24 -22.19
C TYR A 336 2.32 -4.15 -22.82
N GLY A 337 2.19 -3.96 -24.13
CA GLY A 337 2.88 -2.92 -24.87
C GLY A 337 2.11 -2.55 -26.13
N ASP A 338 2.36 -1.35 -26.67
CA ASP A 338 1.72 -0.91 -27.92
C ASP A 338 2.32 -1.61 -29.15
N THR A 339 3.59 -1.99 -29.07
CA THR A 339 4.28 -2.74 -30.12
C THR A 339 4.79 -4.08 -29.60
N SER A 340 5.09 -5.02 -30.53
CA SER A 340 5.70 -6.30 -30.16
C SER A 340 7.10 -6.13 -29.58
N GLU A 341 7.87 -5.15 -30.08
CA GLU A 341 9.24 -4.85 -29.63
C GLU A 341 9.22 -4.33 -28.17
N GLU A 342 8.35 -3.36 -27.89
CA GLU A 342 8.21 -2.80 -26.56
C GLU A 342 7.87 -3.87 -25.49
N VAL A 343 6.94 -4.77 -25.83
CA VAL A 343 6.56 -5.82 -24.87
C VAL A 343 7.64 -6.90 -24.74
N ASP A 344 8.41 -7.16 -25.78
CA ASP A 344 9.54 -8.09 -25.75
C ASP A 344 10.69 -7.51 -24.89
N ASP A 345 10.98 -6.20 -24.99
CA ASP A 345 11.96 -5.51 -24.13
C ASP A 345 11.55 -5.54 -22.65
N ARG A 346 10.28 -5.25 -22.34
CA ARG A 346 9.75 -5.34 -20.98
C ARG A 346 9.85 -6.76 -20.41
N ALA A 347 9.50 -7.76 -21.23
CA ALA A 347 9.64 -9.17 -20.84
C ALA A 347 11.09 -9.52 -20.53
N LEU A 348 12.04 -9.11 -21.38
CA LEU A 348 13.46 -9.34 -21.18
C LEU A 348 13.99 -8.69 -19.89
N GLU A 349 13.49 -7.49 -19.54
CA GLU A 349 13.88 -6.81 -18.30
C GLU A 349 13.39 -7.57 -17.06
N ILE A 350 12.16 -8.09 -17.09
CA ILE A 350 11.64 -8.96 -16.02
C ILE A 350 12.48 -10.23 -15.92
N GLU A 351 12.75 -10.92 -17.04
CA GLU A 351 13.58 -12.13 -17.06
C GLU A 351 14.96 -11.86 -16.47
N LYS A 352 15.62 -10.78 -16.86
CA LYS A 352 16.92 -10.38 -16.29
C LYS A 352 16.84 -10.14 -14.79
N THR A 353 15.78 -9.48 -14.32
CA THR A 353 15.59 -9.17 -12.89
C THR A 353 15.44 -10.44 -12.07
N ILE A 354 14.61 -11.37 -12.53
CA ILE A 354 14.33 -12.63 -11.81
C ILE A 354 15.50 -13.60 -11.93
N ASN A 355 16.14 -13.73 -13.11
CA ASN A 355 17.24 -14.65 -13.32
C ASN A 355 18.49 -14.29 -12.47
N LYS A 356 18.71 -12.98 -12.17
CA LYS A 356 19.75 -12.54 -11.23
C LYS A 356 19.57 -13.11 -9.83
N LEU A 357 18.36 -13.48 -9.44
CA LEU A 357 18.03 -14.09 -8.14
C LEU A 357 18.21 -15.62 -8.15
N GLY A 358 18.71 -16.20 -9.24
CA GLY A 358 18.96 -17.63 -9.38
C GLY A 358 17.77 -18.45 -9.88
N PHE A 359 16.66 -17.81 -10.26
CA PHE A 359 15.56 -18.51 -10.92
C PHE A 359 15.83 -18.70 -12.41
N ILE A 360 15.10 -19.62 -13.02
CA ILE A 360 15.04 -19.77 -14.47
C ILE A 360 13.65 -19.38 -14.91
N THR A 361 13.56 -18.31 -15.69
CA THR A 361 12.30 -17.83 -16.28
C THR A 361 12.09 -18.40 -17.68
N ILE A 362 10.87 -18.34 -18.12
CA ILE A 362 10.49 -18.63 -19.50
C ILE A 362 9.47 -17.59 -19.97
N ASN A 363 9.77 -16.97 -21.12
CA ASN A 363 8.82 -16.16 -21.85
C ASN A 363 7.89 -17.10 -22.62
N GLU A 364 6.65 -17.23 -22.15
CA GLU A 364 5.68 -18.14 -22.73
C GLU A 364 5.24 -17.67 -24.12
N THR A 365 5.42 -18.52 -25.11
CA THR A 365 5.02 -18.26 -26.50
C THR A 365 3.69 -18.94 -26.81
N VAL A 366 3.72 -20.23 -27.06
CA VAL A 366 2.51 -21.05 -27.36
C VAL A 366 1.56 -21.06 -26.17
N ASN A 367 2.10 -21.14 -24.95
CA ASN A 367 1.31 -21.22 -23.73
C ASN A 367 0.97 -19.84 -23.14
N CYS A 368 1.25 -18.75 -23.84
CA CYS A 368 1.04 -17.40 -23.29
C CYS A 368 -0.43 -17.15 -22.89
N VAL A 369 -1.38 -17.54 -23.74
CA VAL A 369 -2.82 -17.41 -23.46
C VAL A 369 -3.22 -18.28 -22.26
N GLU A 370 -2.74 -19.52 -22.21
CA GLU A 370 -3.00 -20.43 -21.07
C GLU A 370 -2.46 -19.85 -19.75
N THR A 371 -1.25 -19.29 -19.78
CA THR A 371 -0.63 -18.65 -18.62
C THR A 371 -1.41 -17.42 -18.20
N PHE A 372 -1.86 -16.59 -19.13
CA PHE A 372 -2.72 -15.45 -18.87
C PHE A 372 -4.04 -15.89 -18.22
N LEU A 373 -4.71 -16.90 -18.77
CA LEU A 373 -5.96 -17.43 -18.21
C LEU A 373 -5.73 -17.99 -16.80
N GLY A 374 -4.59 -18.65 -16.56
CA GLY A 374 -4.20 -19.12 -15.22
C GLY A 374 -3.98 -18.03 -14.20
N ALA A 375 -3.69 -16.79 -14.65
CA ALA A 375 -3.55 -15.61 -13.80
C ALA A 375 -4.90 -14.92 -13.47
N ILE A 376 -6.01 -15.39 -14.05
CA ILE A 376 -7.35 -14.84 -13.79
C ILE A 376 -7.86 -15.37 -12.46
N PRO A 377 -8.32 -14.51 -11.52
CA PRO A 377 -8.87 -14.93 -10.25
C PRO A 377 -10.03 -15.93 -10.40
N GLY A 378 -9.99 -17.01 -9.62
CA GLY A 378 -10.96 -18.12 -9.70
C GLY A 378 -10.68 -19.16 -10.79
N ASN A 379 -9.70 -18.96 -11.66
CA ASN A 379 -9.31 -19.96 -12.63
C ASN A 379 -8.37 -20.99 -11.99
N ILE A 380 -8.81 -22.24 -11.91
CA ILE A 380 -8.06 -23.35 -11.32
C ILE A 380 -7.63 -24.39 -12.36
N TYR A 381 -8.07 -24.27 -13.63
CA TYR A 381 -7.89 -25.28 -14.66
C TYR A 381 -6.69 -25.03 -15.57
N ASN A 382 -6.40 -23.78 -15.90
CA ASN A 382 -5.32 -23.44 -16.80
C ASN A 382 -3.97 -23.50 -16.07
N ASN A 383 -3.30 -24.64 -16.16
CA ASN A 383 -2.10 -24.97 -15.39
C ASN A 383 -0.94 -25.35 -16.31
N VAL A 384 -0.17 -24.38 -16.76
CA VAL A 384 0.97 -24.61 -17.64
C VAL A 384 2.16 -25.20 -16.86
N ARG A 385 2.44 -24.62 -15.68
CA ARG A 385 3.55 -25.05 -14.81
C ARG A 385 3.08 -25.08 -13.39
N THR A 386 3.13 -26.26 -12.75
CA THR A 386 2.59 -26.49 -11.42
C THR A 386 3.56 -27.30 -10.55
N PRO A 387 4.76 -26.78 -10.26
CA PRO A 387 5.63 -27.43 -9.29
C PRO A 387 4.94 -27.48 -7.93
N ILE A 388 5.23 -28.55 -7.17
CA ILE A 388 4.82 -28.63 -5.76
C ILE A 388 5.81 -27.81 -4.94
N LEU A 389 5.27 -26.89 -4.16
CA LEU A 389 6.04 -25.99 -3.29
C LEU A 389 5.46 -26.05 -1.88
N ASN A 390 6.32 -25.92 -0.87
CA ASN A 390 5.87 -25.77 0.52
C ASN A 390 5.54 -24.30 0.85
N THR A 391 4.77 -24.10 1.91
CA THR A 391 4.29 -22.76 2.30
C THR A 391 5.40 -21.82 2.76
N VAL A 392 6.51 -22.27 3.33
CA VAL A 392 7.64 -21.41 3.69
C VAL A 392 8.31 -20.84 2.43
N SER A 393 8.61 -21.71 1.46
CA SER A 393 9.16 -21.25 0.17
C SER A 393 8.17 -20.37 -0.58
N LEU A 394 6.86 -20.67 -0.51
CA LEU A 394 5.83 -19.80 -1.06
C LEU A 394 5.88 -18.40 -0.46
N CYS A 395 5.95 -18.29 0.88
CA CYS A 395 6.03 -16.98 1.56
C CYS A 395 7.18 -16.10 1.06
N HIS A 396 8.31 -16.70 0.65
CA HIS A 396 9.44 -15.97 0.10
C HIS A 396 9.17 -15.36 -1.28
N LEU A 397 8.19 -15.92 -2.02
CA LEU A 397 7.87 -15.58 -3.40
C LEU A 397 6.57 -14.79 -3.54
N LEU A 398 5.94 -14.42 -2.42
CA LEU A 398 4.71 -13.61 -2.44
C LEU A 398 5.03 -12.13 -2.36
N PRO A 399 4.20 -11.26 -2.98
CA PRO A 399 4.33 -9.81 -2.89
C PRO A 399 3.82 -9.30 -1.53
N THR A 400 4.54 -9.57 -0.47
CA THR A 400 4.15 -9.23 0.91
C THR A 400 4.69 -7.90 1.39
N SER A 401 5.73 -7.37 0.73
CA SER A 401 6.25 -6.03 0.96
C SER A 401 5.61 -5.04 -0.02
N SER A 402 5.23 -3.89 0.48
CA SER A 402 4.61 -2.83 -0.31
C SER A 402 5.43 -1.55 -0.23
N VAL A 403 5.88 -1.03 -1.36
CA VAL A 403 6.42 0.32 -1.40
C VAL A 403 5.29 1.30 -1.12
N TRP A 404 5.35 1.95 0.04
CA TRP A 404 4.32 2.90 0.43
C TRP A 404 4.50 4.22 -0.34
N ALA A 405 3.46 4.58 -1.10
CA ALA A 405 3.44 5.82 -1.87
C ALA A 405 3.01 7.07 -1.06
N GLY A 406 2.79 6.94 0.25
CA GLY A 406 2.22 8.00 1.09
C GLY A 406 0.70 8.11 0.96
N ASP A 407 0.07 8.75 1.94
CA ASP A 407 -1.37 8.95 1.94
C ASP A 407 -1.79 9.92 0.82
N LYS A 408 -2.85 9.57 0.09
CA LYS A 408 -3.41 10.43 -0.98
C LYS A 408 -3.92 11.76 -0.47
N TRP A 409 -4.30 11.82 0.81
CA TRP A 409 -4.89 12.97 1.46
C TRP A 409 -4.35 13.13 2.88
N ASN A 410 -3.97 14.34 3.25
CA ASN A 410 -3.64 14.65 4.65
C ASN A 410 -4.94 14.81 5.42
N LYS A 411 -5.29 13.81 6.22
CA LYS A 411 -6.56 13.75 6.97
C LYS A 411 -6.66 14.81 8.05
N GLU A 412 -5.55 15.15 8.70
CA GLU A 412 -5.51 16.11 9.81
C GLU A 412 -5.78 17.54 9.33
N LEU A 413 -5.20 17.89 8.18
CA LEU A 413 -5.39 19.21 7.58
C LEU A 413 -6.58 19.26 6.62
N ASN A 414 -7.15 18.11 6.27
CA ASN A 414 -8.13 17.95 5.18
C ASN A 414 -7.64 18.60 3.87
N MET A 415 -6.40 18.27 3.48
CA MET A 415 -5.68 18.88 2.36
C MET A 415 -4.93 17.84 1.53
N PRO A 416 -4.58 18.12 0.27
CA PRO A 416 -3.71 17.27 -0.52
C PRO A 416 -2.31 17.13 0.09
N PRO A 417 -1.51 16.16 -0.36
CA PRO A 417 -0.15 15.94 0.16
C PRO A 417 0.70 17.21 0.09
N LEU A 418 1.58 17.38 1.07
CA LEU A 418 2.43 18.56 1.18
C LEU A 418 3.40 18.67 0.00
N VAL A 419 4.10 17.58 -0.30
CA VAL A 419 5.10 17.53 -1.39
C VAL A 419 5.08 16.15 -2.03
N TYR A 420 5.14 16.10 -3.35
CA TYR A 420 5.46 14.87 -4.06
C TYR A 420 6.97 14.71 -4.18
N THR A 421 7.49 13.58 -3.79
CA THR A 421 8.91 13.21 -3.86
C THR A 421 9.07 11.89 -4.60
N GLN A 422 10.28 11.41 -4.78
CA GLN A 422 10.60 10.20 -5.50
C GLN A 422 11.26 9.19 -4.56
N THR A 423 10.84 7.92 -4.64
CA THR A 423 11.54 6.80 -4.01
C THR A 423 12.76 6.36 -4.85
N LYS A 424 13.52 5.38 -4.39
CA LYS A 424 14.62 4.78 -5.17
C LYS A 424 14.16 4.11 -6.48
N GLY A 425 12.88 3.72 -6.56
CA GLY A 425 12.25 3.21 -7.77
C GLY A 425 11.43 4.27 -8.48
N SER A 426 10.57 3.85 -9.40
CA SER A 426 9.67 4.72 -10.16
C SER A 426 8.36 5.02 -9.41
N THR A 427 8.34 5.00 -8.08
CA THR A 427 7.14 5.31 -7.28
C THR A 427 7.21 6.75 -6.80
N ALA A 428 6.17 7.54 -7.10
CA ALA A 428 5.97 8.86 -6.52
C ALA A 428 5.58 8.70 -5.05
N PHE A 429 6.21 9.47 -4.16
CA PHE A 429 5.92 9.46 -2.73
C PHE A 429 5.22 10.75 -2.29
N ARG A 430 4.05 10.63 -1.70
CA ARG A 430 3.25 11.71 -1.14
C ARG A 430 3.71 12.02 0.26
N PHE A 431 4.58 13.00 0.37
CA PHE A 431 5.17 13.39 1.66
C PHE A 431 4.22 14.30 2.45
N ASN A 432 3.96 13.93 3.69
CA ASN A 432 3.26 14.71 4.70
C ASN A 432 4.08 14.76 5.99
N LEU A 433 3.94 15.83 6.78
CA LEU A 433 4.63 15.96 8.07
C LEU A 433 3.87 15.26 9.20
N HIS A 434 2.55 15.13 9.08
CA HIS A 434 1.69 14.62 10.14
C HIS A 434 1.77 13.09 10.24
N VAL A 435 1.89 12.61 11.50
CA VAL A 435 1.64 11.23 11.92
C VAL A 435 0.58 11.31 13.00
N GLY A 436 -0.67 11.07 12.65
CA GLY A 436 -1.81 11.49 13.46
C GLY A 436 -1.85 13.02 13.56
N ASP A 437 -2.17 13.55 14.73
CA ASP A 437 -2.24 14.99 15.04
C ASP A 437 -0.86 15.66 15.23
N ILE A 438 0.23 14.89 15.23
CA ILE A 438 1.60 15.37 15.50
C ILE A 438 2.36 15.55 14.19
N ALA A 439 3.01 16.72 14.01
CA ALA A 439 3.81 17.06 12.82
C ALA A 439 5.24 17.49 13.15
N HIS A 440 5.78 17.13 14.32
CA HIS A 440 7.16 17.44 14.68
C HIS A 440 8.12 16.65 13.79
N THR A 441 9.01 17.35 13.09
CA THR A 441 9.92 16.75 12.12
C THR A 441 11.35 17.23 12.37
N CYS A 442 12.31 16.30 12.35
CA CYS A 442 13.74 16.58 12.43
C CYS A 442 14.43 16.16 11.13
N ILE A 443 15.20 17.07 10.51
CA ILE A 443 15.98 16.80 9.30
C ILE A 443 17.46 16.77 9.66
N ILE A 444 18.05 15.58 9.61
CA ILE A 444 19.45 15.34 9.97
C ILE A 444 20.25 14.90 8.73
N GLY A 445 21.48 15.38 8.60
CA GLY A 445 22.35 14.97 7.51
C GLY A 445 23.65 15.77 7.50
N PRO A 446 24.67 15.36 6.74
CA PRO A 446 25.96 16.05 6.64
C PRO A 446 25.81 17.42 5.95
N THR A 447 26.86 18.25 6.07
CA THR A 447 26.94 19.52 5.36
C THR A 447 26.91 19.27 3.83
N GLY A 448 26.17 20.09 3.09
CA GLY A 448 26.01 19.95 1.64
C GLY A 448 24.97 18.92 1.17
N ALA A 449 24.33 18.16 2.07
CA ALA A 449 23.31 17.17 1.73
C ALA A 449 21.94 17.75 1.29
N GLY A 450 21.80 19.08 1.17
CA GLY A 450 20.56 19.72 0.73
C GLY A 450 19.50 19.95 1.81
N LYS A 451 19.83 19.84 3.10
CA LYS A 451 18.88 20.05 4.22
C LYS A 451 18.11 21.38 4.14
N SER A 452 18.84 22.49 3.93
CA SER A 452 18.22 23.82 3.86
C SER A 452 17.32 23.97 2.62
N THR A 453 17.69 23.33 1.50
CA THR A 453 16.86 23.31 0.28
C THR A 453 15.59 22.49 0.52
N ALA A 454 15.70 21.33 1.15
CA ALA A 454 14.53 20.50 1.51
C ALA A 454 13.60 21.23 2.47
N LEU A 455 14.15 21.87 3.52
CA LEU A 455 13.37 22.68 4.45
C LEU A 455 12.70 23.87 3.75
N GLY A 456 13.42 24.56 2.87
CA GLY A 456 12.86 25.65 2.06
C GLY A 456 11.70 25.18 1.18
N LEU A 457 11.83 24.02 0.53
CA LEU A 457 10.74 23.43 -0.26
C LEU A 457 9.53 23.08 0.60
N ILE A 458 9.73 22.47 1.76
CA ILE A 458 8.67 22.13 2.72
C ILE A 458 7.93 23.40 3.16
N ASN A 459 8.65 24.44 3.55
CA ASN A 459 8.08 25.73 3.97
C ASN A 459 7.31 26.39 2.83
N ALA A 460 7.85 26.40 1.61
CA ALA A 460 7.18 26.92 0.43
C ALA A 460 5.87 26.17 0.15
N GLN A 461 5.92 24.83 0.13
CA GLN A 461 4.76 24.01 -0.15
C GLN A 461 3.70 24.06 0.97
N TYR A 462 4.09 24.28 2.22
CA TYR A 462 3.14 24.49 3.31
C TYR A 462 2.30 25.75 3.12
N LYS A 463 2.87 26.80 2.50
CA LYS A 463 2.16 28.04 2.16
C LYS A 463 1.06 27.90 1.11
N LYS A 464 0.97 26.77 0.40
CA LYS A 464 -0.15 26.48 -0.50
C LYS A 464 -1.47 26.16 0.25
N TYR A 465 -1.38 25.84 1.54
CA TYR A 465 -2.57 25.58 2.34
C TYR A 465 -3.23 26.89 2.78
N PRO A 466 -4.56 27.02 2.64
CA PRO A 466 -5.28 28.24 3.04
C PRO A 466 -5.05 28.58 4.52
N ASN A 467 -4.89 29.86 4.80
CA ASN A 467 -4.67 30.40 6.16
C ASN A 467 -3.44 29.85 6.88
N SER A 468 -2.50 29.22 6.17
CA SER A 468 -1.26 28.73 6.76
C SER A 468 -0.30 29.88 7.11
N GLN A 469 0.40 29.73 8.23
CA GLN A 469 1.49 30.63 8.63
C GLN A 469 2.78 29.84 8.81
N VAL A 470 3.90 30.43 8.44
CA VAL A 470 5.23 29.84 8.60
C VAL A 470 6.13 30.85 9.28
N PHE A 471 6.72 30.48 10.39
CA PHE A 471 7.73 31.23 11.11
C PHE A 471 9.05 30.50 11.03
N ILE A 472 10.10 31.20 10.55
CA ILE A 472 11.42 30.61 10.32
C ILE A 472 12.43 31.33 11.21
N PHE A 473 13.13 30.57 12.06
CA PHE A 473 14.27 31.05 12.83
C PHE A 473 15.54 30.49 12.19
N ASP A 474 16.28 31.35 11.50
CA ASP A 474 17.41 30.94 10.65
C ASP A 474 18.68 31.76 11.00
N LYS A 475 19.72 31.08 11.48
CA LYS A 475 20.98 31.73 11.82
C LYS A 475 21.78 32.19 10.60
N GLY A 476 21.58 31.52 9.45
CA GLY A 476 22.41 31.73 8.25
C GLY A 476 21.76 32.55 7.15
N GLY A 477 20.54 33.04 7.31
CA GLY A 477 19.80 33.80 6.31
C GLY A 477 19.44 33.02 5.05
N SER A 478 19.48 31.67 5.10
CA SER A 478 19.20 30.78 3.94
C SER A 478 17.74 30.88 3.47
N ALA A 479 16.81 31.24 4.35
CA ALA A 479 15.39 31.41 4.05
C ALA A 479 15.02 32.79 3.47
N ARG A 480 15.95 33.74 3.41
CA ARG A 480 15.69 35.15 3.03
C ARG A 480 15.01 35.29 1.67
N ILE A 481 15.59 34.64 0.65
CA ILE A 481 15.06 34.72 -0.73
C ILE A 481 13.67 34.10 -0.81
N LEU A 482 13.48 32.95 -0.18
CA LEU A 482 12.17 32.27 -0.12
C LEU A 482 11.13 33.17 0.55
N THR A 483 11.48 33.78 1.69
CA THR A 483 10.57 34.65 2.43
C THR A 483 10.05 35.79 1.56
N TYR A 484 10.92 36.46 0.82
CA TYR A 484 10.50 37.52 -0.11
C TYR A 484 9.69 36.99 -1.29
N ALA A 485 10.07 35.83 -1.85
CA ALA A 485 9.38 35.24 -3.00
C ALA A 485 7.91 34.85 -2.65
N VAL A 486 7.65 34.42 -1.42
CA VAL A 486 6.29 34.08 -0.96
C VAL A 486 5.52 35.29 -0.39
N GLY A 487 6.10 36.50 -0.46
CA GLY A 487 5.47 37.72 0.07
C GLY A 487 5.55 37.86 1.60
N GLY A 488 6.49 37.16 2.23
CA GLY A 488 6.71 37.23 3.66
C GLY A 488 7.61 38.39 4.09
N THR A 489 7.69 38.62 5.39
CA THR A 489 8.58 39.63 5.98
C THR A 489 9.83 38.96 6.53
N PHE A 490 10.99 39.44 6.15
CA PHE A 490 12.28 39.00 6.67
C PHE A 490 12.83 40.04 7.63
N PHE A 491 13.29 39.59 8.78
CA PHE A 491 13.92 40.42 9.81
C PHE A 491 15.37 39.96 10.02
N ASP A 492 16.33 40.87 9.81
CA ASP A 492 17.75 40.60 10.05
C ASP A 492 18.11 41.11 11.45
N LEU A 493 18.06 40.20 12.42
CA LEU A 493 18.29 40.55 13.83
C LEU A 493 19.74 41.02 14.06
N GLY A 494 19.89 42.24 14.56
CA GLY A 494 21.20 42.87 14.80
C GLY A 494 21.70 43.73 13.63
N VAL A 495 21.03 43.69 12.48
CA VAL A 495 21.28 44.60 11.31
C VAL A 495 20.10 45.55 11.14
N ASP A 496 18.89 45.03 11.14
CA ASP A 496 17.67 45.84 11.07
C ASP A 496 17.41 46.59 12.39
N ASN A 497 16.92 47.82 12.27
CA ASN A 497 16.59 48.64 13.43
C ASN A 497 15.23 48.20 14.04
N LEU A 498 15.19 46.99 14.57
CA LEU A 498 13.99 46.36 15.12
C LEU A 498 13.88 46.61 16.64
N THR A 499 12.73 47.03 17.06
CA THR A 499 12.39 47.17 18.48
C THR A 499 11.25 46.22 18.83
N PHE A 500 11.43 45.44 19.87
CA PHE A 500 10.40 44.53 20.40
C PHE A 500 9.85 45.09 21.71
N GLN A 501 8.56 44.96 21.88
CA GLN A 501 7.86 45.30 23.12
C GLN A 501 7.22 44.02 23.69
N PRO A 502 7.99 43.13 24.35
CA PRO A 502 7.50 41.84 24.81
C PRO A 502 6.35 41.95 25.80
N LEU A 503 6.32 43.01 26.60
CA LEU A 503 5.30 43.24 27.64
C LEU A 503 4.05 43.96 27.13
N ARG A 504 3.93 44.25 25.82
CA ARG A 504 2.77 44.97 25.25
C ARG A 504 1.44 44.29 25.60
N GLY A 505 1.41 42.96 25.56
CA GLY A 505 0.22 42.14 25.69
C GLY A 505 -0.30 41.92 27.12
N ILE A 506 0.45 42.26 28.16
CA ILE A 506 0.10 41.97 29.57
C ILE A 506 -1.16 42.66 30.09
N GLY A 507 -1.69 43.63 29.37
CA GLY A 507 -2.94 44.30 29.67
C GLY A 507 -3.90 44.32 28.47
N ILE A 508 -5.09 44.87 28.68
CA ILE A 508 -6.10 44.98 27.64
C ILE A 508 -5.58 45.82 26.48
N LEU A 509 -5.69 45.31 25.25
CA LEU A 509 -5.32 46.00 24.01
C LEU A 509 -6.59 46.58 23.37
N LYS A 510 -6.60 47.89 23.09
CA LYS A 510 -7.75 48.58 22.46
C LYS A 510 -7.98 48.07 21.04
N ASP A 511 -6.89 47.86 20.27
CA ASP A 511 -6.95 47.39 18.91
C ASP A 511 -7.66 46.04 18.81
N ASN A 512 -7.37 45.13 19.74
CA ASN A 512 -8.02 43.82 19.78
C ASN A 512 -9.53 43.93 20.09
N LEU A 513 -9.91 44.80 20.99
CA LEU A 513 -11.33 45.02 21.29
C LEU A 513 -12.08 45.55 20.07
N GLU A 514 -11.52 46.52 19.37
CA GLU A 514 -12.11 47.10 18.16
C GLU A 514 -12.19 46.06 17.02
N GLU A 515 -11.18 45.26 16.83
CA GLU A 515 -11.18 44.21 15.79
C GLU A 515 -12.22 43.13 16.07
N GLU A 516 -12.29 42.60 17.27
CA GLU A 516 -13.28 41.59 17.68
C GLU A 516 -14.71 42.15 17.61
N GLU A 517 -14.92 43.42 17.96
CA GLU A 517 -16.20 44.09 17.77
C GLU A 517 -16.60 44.16 16.29
N ARG A 518 -15.69 44.54 15.40
CA ARG A 518 -15.93 44.59 13.94
C ARG A 518 -16.29 43.21 13.40
N LYS A 519 -15.52 42.17 13.76
CA LYS A 519 -15.78 40.78 13.37
C LYS A 519 -17.16 40.31 13.85
N MET A 520 -17.50 40.54 15.09
CA MET A 520 -18.77 40.08 15.67
C MET A 520 -19.97 40.86 15.11
N LYS A 521 -19.85 42.17 14.88
CA LYS A 521 -20.88 42.98 14.19
C LYS A 521 -21.16 42.43 12.80
N SER A 522 -20.12 42.27 11.98
CA SER A 522 -20.25 41.73 10.62
C SER A 522 -20.84 40.30 10.58
N SER A 523 -20.47 39.44 11.50
CA SER A 523 -21.05 38.10 11.61
C SER A 523 -22.52 38.10 11.98
N LYS A 524 -22.92 38.98 12.92
CA LYS A 524 -24.33 39.10 13.33
C LYS A 524 -25.20 39.74 12.24
N GLU A 525 -24.74 40.78 11.57
CA GLU A 525 -25.45 41.38 10.43
C GLU A 525 -25.74 40.37 9.33
N LYS A 526 -24.78 39.52 8.98
CA LYS A 526 -24.97 38.44 8.01
C LYS A 526 -26.04 37.42 8.44
N ASN A 527 -26.21 37.21 9.74
CA ASN A 527 -27.16 36.24 10.31
C ASN A 527 -28.47 36.89 10.80
N GLY A 528 -28.72 38.17 10.47
CA GLY A 528 -29.94 38.89 10.86
C GLY A 528 -30.03 39.22 12.36
N GLY A 529 -28.91 39.18 13.09
CA GLY A 529 -28.84 39.50 14.53
C GLY A 529 -28.34 40.92 14.81
N ILE A 530 -28.68 41.43 15.99
CA ILE A 530 -28.25 42.76 16.46
C ILE A 530 -27.07 42.63 17.45
N PHE A 531 -26.02 43.43 17.27
CA PHE A 531 -24.91 43.54 18.22
C PHE A 531 -25.37 44.19 19.53
N SER A 532 -25.18 43.52 20.66
CA SER A 532 -25.71 43.90 21.95
C SER A 532 -24.60 44.26 22.94
N GLU A 533 -24.99 44.89 24.06
CA GLU A 533 -24.08 45.18 25.15
C GLU A 533 -23.51 43.89 25.80
N LEU A 534 -24.29 42.83 25.78
CA LEU A 534 -23.83 41.50 26.24
C LEU A 534 -22.67 40.97 25.37
N ASP A 535 -22.66 41.28 24.09
CA ASP A 535 -21.59 40.88 23.17
C ASP A 535 -20.30 41.64 23.46
N LYS A 536 -20.40 42.92 23.74
CA LYS A 536 -19.25 43.72 24.19
C LYS A 536 -18.64 43.16 25.47
N GLN A 537 -19.50 42.79 26.43
CA GLN A 537 -19.05 42.20 27.69
C GLN A 537 -18.32 40.87 27.46
N LYS A 538 -18.80 40.03 26.53
CA LYS A 538 -18.11 38.78 26.14
C LYS A 538 -16.74 39.06 25.52
N ILE A 539 -16.65 40.01 24.61
CA ILE A 539 -15.38 40.44 24.00
C ILE A 539 -14.41 40.95 25.06
N LEU A 540 -14.89 41.80 25.95
CA LEU A 540 -14.05 42.34 27.05
C LEU A 540 -13.55 41.21 27.97
N ASN A 541 -14.40 40.26 28.32
CA ASN A 541 -13.99 39.12 29.16
C ASN A 541 -12.95 38.24 28.45
N LYS A 542 -13.14 37.97 27.17
CA LYS A 542 -12.17 37.24 26.36
C LYS A 542 -10.81 37.95 26.31
N GLU A 543 -10.81 39.27 26.16
CA GLU A 543 -9.57 40.05 26.14
C GLU A 543 -8.91 40.11 27.54
N LYS A 544 -9.69 40.16 28.63
CA LYS A 544 -9.15 40.04 29.99
C LYS A 544 -8.48 38.68 30.23
N GLU A 545 -9.10 37.59 29.80
CA GLU A 545 -8.50 36.25 29.90
C GLU A 545 -7.22 36.12 29.08
N ARG A 546 -7.18 36.75 27.90
CA ARG A 546 -5.96 36.81 27.09
C ARG A 546 -4.86 37.60 27.80
N ALA A 547 -5.20 38.80 28.28
CA ALA A 547 -4.26 39.67 28.99
C ALA A 547 -3.68 39.00 30.25
N TYR A 548 -4.50 38.22 30.95
CA TYR A 548 -4.05 37.48 32.13
C TYR A 548 -3.04 36.37 31.75
N ARG A 549 -3.32 35.62 30.71
CA ARG A 549 -2.36 34.61 30.21
C ARG A 549 -1.04 35.23 29.73
N GLU A 550 -1.11 36.38 29.08
CA GLU A 550 0.09 37.13 28.69
C GLU A 550 0.87 37.64 29.93
N LEU A 551 0.18 37.99 31.01
CA LEU A 551 0.83 38.36 32.25
C LEU A 551 1.55 37.19 32.92
N GLU A 552 0.93 36.01 32.95
CA GLU A 552 1.54 34.78 33.44
C GLU A 552 2.80 34.43 32.60
N TRP A 553 2.68 34.45 31.27
CA TRP A 553 3.82 34.25 30.38
C TRP A 553 4.93 35.28 30.61
N ALA A 554 4.60 36.56 30.76
CA ALA A 554 5.58 37.59 30.98
C ALA A 554 6.32 37.43 32.33
N ASN A 555 5.63 36.94 33.36
CA ASN A 555 6.25 36.62 34.64
C ASN A 555 7.26 35.47 34.49
N GLU A 556 6.88 34.38 33.83
CA GLU A 556 7.78 33.25 33.56
C GLU A 556 8.98 33.72 32.73
N TRP A 557 8.75 34.49 31.67
CA TRP A 557 9.80 34.99 30.80
C TRP A 557 10.80 35.89 31.55
N VAL A 558 10.31 36.80 32.43
CA VAL A 558 11.19 37.63 33.26
C VAL A 558 11.99 36.80 34.25
N LEU A 559 11.39 35.78 34.86
CA LEU A 559 12.08 34.88 35.79
C LEU A 559 13.19 34.08 35.06
N GLU A 560 12.93 33.62 33.82
CA GLU A 560 13.90 32.95 32.99
C GLU A 560 15.13 33.83 32.66
N ILE A 561 14.93 35.12 32.42
CA ILE A 561 16.06 36.04 32.22
C ILE A 561 17.00 36.05 33.44
N PHE A 562 16.46 36.06 34.66
CA PHE A 562 17.28 35.98 35.88
C PHE A 562 18.00 34.65 36.01
N ILE A 563 17.36 33.55 35.64
CA ILE A 563 17.99 32.20 35.62
C ILE A 563 19.15 32.16 34.61
N GLN A 564 18.98 32.70 33.39
CA GLN A 564 20.03 32.78 32.36
C GLN A 564 21.25 33.58 32.82
N GLU A 565 21.03 34.63 33.66
CA GLU A 565 22.11 35.43 34.26
C GLU A 565 22.67 34.81 35.55
N ASN A 566 22.29 33.57 35.90
CA ASN A 566 22.65 32.89 37.14
C ASN A 566 22.29 33.65 38.42
N ILE A 567 21.16 34.37 38.41
CA ILE A 567 20.64 35.11 39.57
C ILE A 567 19.52 34.28 40.20
N GLU A 568 19.76 33.78 41.40
CA GLU A 568 18.71 33.10 42.18
C GLU A 568 17.80 34.11 42.85
N LEU A 569 16.50 34.04 42.57
CA LEU A 569 15.47 34.88 43.18
C LEU A 569 14.79 34.12 44.32
N ASN A 570 14.69 34.81 45.49
CA ASN A 570 13.87 34.31 46.59
C ASN A 570 12.38 34.56 46.35
N GLN A 571 11.51 33.96 47.16
CA GLN A 571 10.07 34.04 46.99
C GLN A 571 9.53 35.47 47.06
N VAL A 572 10.11 36.31 47.91
CA VAL A 572 9.69 37.72 48.05
C VAL A 572 9.99 38.52 46.77
N GLN A 573 11.15 38.27 46.17
CA GLN A 573 11.52 38.91 44.91
C GLN A 573 10.63 38.46 43.75
N LYS A 574 10.29 37.17 43.65
CA LYS A 574 9.33 36.67 42.67
C LYS A 574 7.96 37.32 42.81
N THR A 575 7.47 37.48 44.03
CA THR A 575 6.20 38.17 44.30
C THR A 575 6.26 39.66 43.89
N LYS A 576 7.38 40.34 44.12
CA LYS A 576 7.55 41.72 43.68
C LYS A 576 7.56 41.86 42.16
N ILE A 577 8.18 40.94 41.43
CA ILE A 577 8.18 40.94 39.97
C ILE A 577 6.74 40.81 39.46
N TRP A 578 5.96 39.90 40.03
CA TRP A 578 4.55 39.74 39.70
C TRP A 578 3.75 41.05 39.95
N GLN A 579 3.90 41.66 41.13
CA GLN A 579 3.22 42.93 41.47
C GLN A 579 3.62 44.06 40.52
N ALA A 580 4.90 44.15 40.13
CA ALA A 580 5.37 45.14 39.18
C ALA A 580 4.76 44.92 37.78
N LEU A 581 4.63 43.67 37.34
CA LEU A 581 3.97 43.34 36.08
C LEU A 581 2.46 43.65 36.11
N GLU A 582 1.78 43.37 37.22
CA GLU A 582 0.36 43.76 37.43
C GLU A 582 0.18 45.27 37.34
N LEU A 583 1.06 46.03 38.01
CA LEU A 583 1.02 47.49 37.94
C LEU A 583 1.26 48.01 36.52
N LEU A 584 2.27 47.44 35.83
CA LEU A 584 2.57 47.80 34.47
C LEU A 584 1.42 47.45 33.49
N ALA A 585 0.68 46.36 33.74
CA ALA A 585 -0.49 45.97 32.94
C ALA A 585 -1.62 47.02 32.97
N THR A 586 -1.72 47.81 34.02
CA THR A 586 -2.71 48.92 34.13
C THR A 586 -2.29 50.18 33.39
N SER A 587 -1.02 50.29 32.97
CA SER A 587 -0.52 51.48 32.25
C SER A 587 -0.97 51.47 30.77
N GLU A 588 -0.81 52.62 30.10
CA GLU A 588 -1.03 52.70 28.67
C GLU A 588 -0.06 51.77 27.93
N GLU A 589 -0.53 51.19 26.83
CA GLU A 589 0.19 50.21 26.01
C GLU A 589 1.63 50.60 25.68
N LYS A 590 1.86 51.85 25.27
CA LYS A 590 3.20 52.39 24.92
C LYS A 590 4.21 52.36 26.07
N PHE A 591 3.74 52.31 27.32
CA PHE A 591 4.58 52.28 28.51
C PHE A 591 4.86 50.87 29.04
N ARG A 592 4.25 49.83 28.48
CA ARG A 592 4.48 48.44 28.88
C ARG A 592 5.81 47.92 28.35
N THR A 593 6.90 48.47 28.79
CA THR A 593 8.27 48.16 28.35
C THR A 593 9.08 47.57 29.50
N ILE A 594 10.16 46.84 29.16
CA ILE A 594 11.12 46.30 30.14
C ILE A 594 11.74 47.44 30.97
N SER A 595 12.05 48.58 30.32
CA SER A 595 12.61 49.75 31.01
C SER A 595 11.68 50.29 32.08
N ASN A 596 10.37 50.30 31.83
CA ASN A 596 9.38 50.78 32.81
C ASN A 596 9.10 49.74 33.89
N LEU A 597 9.22 48.43 33.59
CA LEU A 597 9.12 47.38 34.60
C LEU A 597 10.17 47.56 35.72
N ARG A 598 11.35 48.09 35.38
CA ARG A 598 12.40 48.39 36.37
C ARG A 598 11.98 49.48 37.36
N THR A 599 11.10 50.35 36.97
CA THR A 599 10.65 51.51 37.77
C THR A 599 9.27 51.30 38.41
N SER A 600 8.55 50.24 38.02
CA SER A 600 7.29 49.82 38.65
C SER A 600 7.58 48.94 39.87
#